data_a1ad5d6d38c08b4f5250e706e6d15b0d
#
_entry.id   a1ad5d6d38c08b4f5250e706e6d15b0d
#
_cell.length_a   1.000
_cell.length_b   1.000
_cell.length_c   1.000
_cell.angle_alpha   90.00
_cell.angle_beta   90.00
_cell.angle_gamma   90.00
#
_symmetry.space_group_name_H-M   'P 1'
#
loop_
_entity.id
_entity.type
_entity.pdbx_description
1 polymer ?
#
loop_
_entity_poly.entity_id
_entity_poly.type
_entity_poly.pdbx_seq_one_letter_code
_entity_poly.pdbx_strand_id
1 'polypeptide(L)'
;SLVTSLFTLQFMPKKDRAAVIESIYDGMNEGGGFIFAEKVDCQNARIQDMMTFNYYDYKRQKFDYDDIMTKEKTLRHMLKPNTWDELKSFMYNAGFKDVQVFWRNFMFVGAIAIK
;
A
#
# COMPACT_ATOMS: atom_id res chain seq x y z
N SER A 1 -3.40 20.34 8.01
CA SER A 1 -2.33 19.89 7.14
C SER A 1 -2.75 18.66 6.33
N LEU A 2 -2.13 18.49 5.17
CA LEU A 2 -2.32 17.34 4.32
C LEU A 2 -0.95 16.75 3.97
N VAL A 3 -0.78 15.45 4.21
CA VAL A 3 0.40 14.68 3.83
C VAL A 3 -0.01 13.58 2.86
N THR A 4 0.80 13.31 1.85
CA THR A 4 0.54 12.24 0.89
C THR A 4 1.73 11.31 0.77
N SER A 5 1.47 10.00 0.66
CA SER A 5 2.47 8.97 0.37
C SER A 5 1.88 7.99 -0.64
N LEU A 6 2.31 8.09 -1.89
CA LEU A 6 1.76 7.29 -2.98
C LEU A 6 2.79 6.28 -3.46
N PHE A 7 2.53 4.99 -3.21
CA PHE A 7 3.36 3.86 -3.64
C PHE A 7 4.83 3.98 -3.19
N THR A 8 5.04 4.47 -1.98
CA THR A 8 6.38 4.78 -1.44
C THR A 8 6.77 3.83 -0.31
N LEU A 9 5.90 3.66 0.69
CA LEU A 9 6.19 2.84 1.88
C LEU A 9 6.51 1.38 1.50
N GLN A 10 5.88 0.87 0.45
CA GLN A 10 6.09 -0.51 -0.02
C GLN A 10 7.52 -0.83 -0.44
N PHE A 11 8.32 0.18 -0.77
CA PHE A 11 9.75 0.04 -1.12
C PHE A 11 10.70 0.24 0.06
N MET A 12 10.21 0.75 1.18
CA MET A 12 11.00 0.92 2.39
C MET A 12 11.17 -0.41 3.13
N PRO A 13 12.27 -0.59 3.88
CA PRO A 13 12.38 -1.73 4.79
C PRO A 13 11.19 -1.79 5.74
N LYS A 14 10.61 -2.96 5.93
CA LYS A 14 9.41 -3.12 6.79
C LYS A 14 9.63 -2.59 8.22
N LYS A 15 10.84 -2.78 8.75
CA LYS A 15 11.22 -2.33 10.09
C LYS A 15 11.16 -0.81 10.30
N ASP A 16 11.27 -0.03 9.24
CA ASP A 16 11.35 1.43 9.31
C ASP A 16 9.98 2.11 9.08
N ARG A 17 8.99 1.37 8.59
CA ARG A 17 7.69 1.94 8.18
C ARG A 17 6.91 2.54 9.34
N ALA A 18 6.86 1.86 10.47
CA ALA A 18 6.17 2.36 11.66
C ALA A 18 6.73 3.70 12.11
N ALA A 19 8.06 3.83 12.20
CA ALA A 19 8.72 5.06 12.62
C ALA A 19 8.45 6.23 11.65
N VAL A 20 8.39 5.96 10.35
CA VAL A 20 8.05 7.00 9.35
C VAL A 20 6.61 7.47 9.53
N ILE A 21 5.66 6.55 9.73
CA ILE A 21 4.25 6.87 9.94
C ILE A 21 4.05 7.66 11.24
N GLU A 22 4.75 7.28 12.31
CA GLU A 22 4.77 8.04 13.57
C GLU A 22 5.30 9.47 13.38
N SER A 23 6.41 9.62 12.63
CA SER A 23 6.97 10.94 12.32
C SER A 23 6.01 11.81 11.50
N ILE A 24 5.26 11.20 10.56
CA ILE A 24 4.21 11.90 9.81
C ILE A 24 3.13 12.37 10.78
N TYR A 25 2.63 11.49 11.64
CA TYR A 25 1.61 11.82 12.64
C TYR A 25 2.05 12.99 13.53
N ASP A 26 3.26 12.91 14.09
CA ASP A 26 3.80 13.93 14.99
C ASP A 26 3.91 15.30 14.31
N GLY A 27 4.33 15.34 13.06
CA GLY A 27 4.49 16.57 12.28
C GLY A 27 3.19 17.19 11.77
N MET A 28 2.05 16.47 11.85
CA MET A 28 0.76 16.97 11.39
C MET A 28 0.03 17.78 12.44
N ASN A 29 -0.78 18.75 12.00
CA ASN A 29 -1.73 19.45 12.87
C ASN A 29 -2.95 18.58 13.17
N GLU A 30 -3.60 18.83 14.31
CA GLU A 30 -4.89 18.21 14.64
C GLU A 30 -5.91 18.42 13.51
N GLY A 31 -6.68 17.39 13.18
CA GLY A 31 -7.62 17.40 12.08
C GLY A 31 -6.95 17.28 10.70
N GLY A 32 -5.63 17.13 10.64
CA GLY A 32 -4.90 16.92 9.41
C GLY A 32 -5.16 15.54 8.78
N GLY A 33 -5.06 15.46 7.45
CA GLY A 33 -5.25 14.22 6.69
C GLY A 33 -3.93 13.64 6.16
N PHE A 34 -3.76 12.33 6.31
CA PHE A 34 -2.70 11.57 5.66
C PHE A 34 -3.31 10.66 4.60
N ILE A 35 -3.05 10.95 3.32
CA ILE A 35 -3.49 10.13 2.20
C ILE A 35 -2.34 9.22 1.78
N PHE A 36 -2.61 7.93 1.71
CA PHE A 36 -1.61 6.96 1.26
C PHE A 36 -2.22 5.94 0.30
N ALA A 37 -1.40 5.47 -0.61
CA ALA A 37 -1.75 4.38 -1.51
C ALA A 37 -0.59 3.40 -1.59
N GLU A 38 -0.89 2.10 -1.46
CA GLU A 38 0.10 1.04 -1.40
C GLU A 38 -0.43 -0.23 -2.08
N LYS A 39 0.47 -1.04 -2.59
CA LYS A 39 0.19 -2.42 -2.89
C LYS A 39 0.10 -3.21 -1.59
N VAL A 40 -0.90 -4.06 -1.46
CA VAL A 40 -1.10 -4.91 -0.27
C VAL A 40 -1.14 -6.38 -0.65
N ASP A 41 -0.66 -7.23 0.24
CA ASP A 41 -0.83 -8.67 0.13
C ASP A 41 -2.16 -9.11 0.74
N CYS A 42 -2.80 -10.10 0.13
CA CYS A 42 -3.94 -10.77 0.73
C CYS A 42 -3.46 -11.78 1.78
N GLN A 43 -4.22 -11.95 2.85
CA GLN A 43 -3.93 -12.96 3.87
C GLN A 43 -4.20 -14.39 3.38
N ASN A 44 -5.09 -14.53 2.40
CA ASN A 44 -5.45 -15.81 1.81
C ASN A 44 -4.70 -16.01 0.49
N ALA A 45 -3.91 -17.07 0.38
CA ALA A 45 -3.07 -17.36 -0.78
C ALA A 45 -3.89 -17.53 -2.07
N ARG A 46 -5.05 -18.18 -2.01
CA ARG A 46 -5.92 -18.36 -3.17
C ARG A 46 -6.45 -17.03 -3.71
N ILE A 47 -6.86 -16.14 -2.80
CA ILE A 47 -7.33 -14.79 -3.19
C ILE A 47 -6.16 -13.99 -3.76
N GLN A 48 -4.98 -14.10 -3.16
CA GLN A 48 -3.76 -13.47 -3.68
C GLN A 48 -3.48 -13.89 -5.12
N ASP A 49 -3.53 -15.19 -5.42
CA ASP A 49 -3.31 -15.71 -6.77
C ASP A 49 -4.38 -15.19 -7.74
N MET A 50 -5.65 -15.22 -7.36
CA MET A 50 -6.74 -14.71 -8.20
C MET A 50 -6.54 -13.22 -8.54
N MET A 51 -6.19 -12.40 -7.56
CA MET A 51 -5.92 -10.97 -7.78
C MET A 51 -4.72 -10.76 -8.69
N THR A 52 -3.66 -11.52 -8.48
CA THR A 52 -2.42 -11.43 -9.27
C THR A 52 -2.67 -11.79 -10.73
N PHE A 53 -3.32 -12.92 -11.00
CA PHE A 53 -3.59 -13.35 -12.38
C PHE A 53 -4.59 -12.45 -13.09
N ASN A 54 -5.65 -12.00 -12.42
CA ASN A 54 -6.58 -11.02 -12.97
C ASN A 54 -5.88 -9.70 -13.31
N TYR A 55 -4.92 -9.27 -12.49
CA TYR A 55 -4.12 -8.08 -12.76
C TYR A 55 -3.21 -8.26 -13.98
N TYR A 56 -2.63 -9.44 -14.19
CA TYR A 56 -1.88 -9.74 -15.39
C TYR A 56 -2.76 -9.71 -16.64
N ASP A 57 -3.94 -10.29 -16.59
CA ASP A 57 -4.91 -10.24 -17.68
C ASP A 57 -5.31 -8.80 -18.03
N TYR A 58 -5.52 -7.96 -17.04
CA TYR A 58 -5.77 -6.52 -17.23
C TYR A 58 -4.59 -5.83 -17.94
N LYS A 59 -3.37 -6.09 -17.50
CA LYS A 59 -2.15 -5.52 -18.10
C LYS A 59 -1.93 -5.97 -19.53
N ARG A 60 -2.30 -7.21 -19.87
CA ARG A 60 -2.14 -7.76 -21.23
C ARG A 60 -2.94 -6.99 -22.29
N GLN A 61 -3.87 -6.15 -21.90
CA GLN A 61 -4.57 -5.26 -22.84
C GLN A 61 -3.63 -4.21 -23.46
N LYS A 62 -2.51 -3.89 -22.80
CA LYS A 62 -1.56 -2.84 -23.22
C LYS A 62 -0.11 -3.31 -23.34
N PHE A 63 0.25 -4.38 -22.67
CA PHE A 63 1.61 -4.91 -22.58
C PHE A 63 1.62 -6.39 -22.97
N ASP A 64 2.70 -6.88 -23.59
CA ASP A 64 2.85 -8.30 -23.80
C ASP A 64 3.22 -9.04 -22.49
N TYR A 65 3.06 -10.36 -22.49
CA TYR A 65 3.27 -11.17 -21.29
C TYR A 65 4.73 -11.17 -20.83
N ASP A 66 5.69 -11.15 -21.75
CA ASP A 66 7.11 -11.15 -21.41
C ASP A 66 7.51 -9.85 -20.71
N ASP A 67 7.01 -8.70 -21.14
CA ASP A 67 7.23 -7.41 -20.49
C ASP A 67 6.64 -7.40 -19.07
N ILE A 68 5.44 -7.93 -18.90
CA ILE A 68 4.79 -8.04 -17.59
C ILE A 68 5.64 -8.91 -16.65
N MET A 69 6.10 -10.07 -17.12
CA MET A 69 6.89 -11.00 -16.31
C MET A 69 8.28 -10.45 -15.99
N THR A 70 8.92 -9.75 -16.92
CA THR A 70 10.22 -9.11 -16.70
C THR A 70 10.13 -8.07 -15.59
N LYS A 71 9.11 -7.21 -15.66
CA LYS A 71 8.86 -6.21 -14.63
C LYS A 71 8.53 -6.85 -13.28
N GLU A 72 7.72 -7.90 -13.28
CA GLU A 72 7.34 -8.63 -12.06
C GLU A 72 8.56 -9.26 -11.37
N LYS A 73 9.47 -9.85 -12.12
CA LYS A 73 10.73 -10.38 -11.57
C LYS A 73 11.57 -9.31 -10.89
N THR A 74 11.68 -8.13 -11.51
CA THR A 74 12.40 -6.99 -10.93
C THR A 74 11.74 -6.50 -9.65
N LEU A 75 10.43 -6.28 -9.68
CA LEU A 75 9.68 -5.76 -8.53
C LEU A 75 9.61 -6.74 -7.36
N ARG A 76 9.64 -8.04 -7.62
CA ARG A 76 9.56 -9.08 -6.57
C ARG A 76 10.68 -8.98 -5.54
N HIS A 77 11.87 -8.52 -5.94
CA HIS A 77 12.99 -8.32 -5.03
C HIS A 77 12.92 -6.99 -4.28
N MET A 78 12.27 -5.98 -4.86
CA MET A 78 12.23 -4.62 -4.34
C MET A 78 10.99 -4.33 -3.50
N LEU A 79 9.85 -4.91 -3.90
CA LEU A 79 8.55 -4.69 -3.30
C LEU A 79 8.32 -5.71 -2.17
N LYS A 80 8.03 -5.20 -0.96
CA LYS A 80 7.68 -6.02 0.20
C LYS A 80 6.37 -5.51 0.78
N PRO A 81 5.22 -5.86 0.17
CA PRO A 81 3.93 -5.36 0.61
C PRO A 81 3.61 -5.80 2.03
N ASN A 82 2.89 -4.95 2.75
CA ASN A 82 2.16 -5.35 3.95
C ASN A 82 0.76 -5.84 3.56
N THR A 83 0.11 -6.55 4.47
CA THR A 83 -1.35 -6.73 4.39
C THR A 83 -2.04 -5.41 4.72
N TRP A 84 -3.31 -5.29 4.34
CA TRP A 84 -4.11 -4.12 4.74
C TRP A 84 -4.21 -3.99 6.26
N ASP A 85 -4.41 -5.11 6.97
CA ASP A 85 -4.50 -5.10 8.43
C ASP A 85 -3.21 -4.61 9.09
N GLU A 86 -2.04 -4.98 8.56
CA GLU A 86 -0.75 -4.46 9.05
C GLU A 86 -0.64 -2.94 8.82
N LEU A 87 -0.97 -2.43 7.63
CA LEU A 87 -0.95 -0.99 7.33
C LEU A 87 -1.90 -0.23 8.25
N LYS A 88 -3.12 -0.72 8.41
CA LYS A 88 -4.12 -0.14 9.30
C LYS A 88 -3.62 -0.10 10.74
N SER A 89 -2.95 -1.15 11.20
CA SER A 89 -2.35 -1.21 12.54
C SER A 89 -1.26 -0.16 12.71
N PHE A 90 -0.40 0.07 11.73
CA PHE A 90 0.60 1.15 11.79
C PHE A 90 -0.04 2.52 11.98
N MET A 91 -1.16 2.78 11.31
CA MET A 91 -1.88 4.05 11.43
C MET A 91 -2.44 4.25 12.85
N TYR A 92 -3.15 3.26 13.38
CA TYR A 92 -3.71 3.34 14.73
C TYR A 92 -2.63 3.38 15.81
N ASN A 93 -1.55 2.63 15.66
CA ASN A 93 -0.43 2.65 16.61
C ASN A 93 0.29 4.01 16.62
N ALA A 94 0.36 4.70 15.48
CA ALA A 94 0.91 6.05 15.41
C ALA A 94 -0.01 7.12 16.06
N GLY A 95 -1.29 6.82 16.26
CA GLY A 95 -2.24 7.70 16.92
C GLY A 95 -3.38 8.22 16.03
N PHE A 96 -3.42 7.88 14.74
CA PHE A 96 -4.55 8.24 13.88
C PHE A 96 -5.84 7.63 14.40
N LYS A 97 -6.91 8.42 14.45
CA LYS A 97 -8.21 8.02 15.03
C LYS A 97 -9.13 7.37 14.02
N ASP A 98 -9.10 7.87 12.80
CA ASP A 98 -9.96 7.41 11.72
C ASP A 98 -9.11 7.02 10.51
N VAL A 99 -9.33 5.80 10.01
CA VAL A 99 -8.65 5.29 8.82
C VAL A 99 -9.69 4.72 7.88
N GLN A 100 -9.82 5.30 6.69
CA GLN A 100 -10.84 4.93 5.72
C GLN A 100 -10.24 4.63 4.36
N VAL A 101 -10.56 3.45 3.81
CA VAL A 101 -10.30 3.14 2.41
C VAL A 101 -11.30 3.90 1.54
N PHE A 102 -10.82 4.61 0.54
CA PHE A 102 -11.65 5.31 -0.45
C PHE A 102 -11.45 4.79 -1.87
N TRP A 103 -10.39 4.02 -2.11
CA TRP A 103 -10.08 3.46 -3.43
C TRP A 103 -9.47 2.06 -3.30
N ARG A 104 -9.90 1.16 -4.19
CA ARG A 104 -9.35 -0.17 -4.28
C ARG A 104 -9.34 -0.63 -5.73
N ASN A 105 -8.19 -1.17 -6.18
CA ASN A 105 -8.06 -1.74 -7.51
C ASN A 105 -7.08 -2.92 -7.46
N PHE A 106 -7.58 -4.14 -7.72
CA PHE A 106 -6.82 -5.38 -7.52
C PHE A 106 -6.19 -5.42 -6.12
N MET A 107 -4.85 -5.52 -6.04
CA MET A 107 -4.12 -5.50 -4.78
C MET A 107 -3.68 -4.09 -4.32
N PHE A 108 -4.13 -3.04 -5.00
CA PHE A 108 -3.80 -1.66 -4.62
C PHE A 108 -4.90 -1.06 -3.76
N VAL A 109 -4.51 -0.34 -2.74
CA VAL A 109 -5.41 0.33 -1.78
C VAL A 109 -5.01 1.79 -1.64
N GLY A 110 -5.99 2.68 -1.73
CA GLY A 110 -5.87 4.08 -1.35
C GLY A 110 -6.72 4.37 -0.13
N ALA A 111 -6.14 5.01 0.87
CA ALA A 111 -6.81 5.30 2.14
C ALA A 111 -6.43 6.69 2.67
N ILE A 112 -7.27 7.19 3.57
CA ILE A 112 -7.02 8.40 4.33
C ILE A 112 -7.03 8.08 5.82
N ALA A 113 -6.10 8.68 6.56
CA ALA A 113 -6.05 8.64 8.01
C ALA A 113 -6.12 10.08 8.56
N ILE A 114 -6.89 10.30 9.64
CA ILE A 114 -7.10 11.62 10.25
C ILE A 114 -6.45 11.65 11.64
N LYS A 115 -5.69 12.73 11.89
CA LYS A 115 -5.08 13.02 13.19
C LYS A 115 -6.08 13.66 14.16
#